data_3777f093a750d74eadb4eb0c5d5b438f
#
_entry.id   3777f093a750d74eadb4eb0c5d5b438f
#
_cell.length_a   1.000
_cell.length_b   1.000
_cell.length_c   1.000
_cell.angle_alpha   90.00
_cell.angle_beta   90.00
_cell.angle_gamma   90.00
#
_symmetry.space_group_name_H-M   'P 1'
#
loop_
_entity.id
_entity.type
_entity.pdbx_description
1 polymer ?
#
loop_
_entity_poly.entity_id
_entity_poly.type
_entity_poly.pdbx_seq_one_letter_code
_entity_poly.pdbx_strand_id
1 'polypeptide(L)'
;MRTLRQKLAQASDYLETTFPEPCVTYRQRGTIAGSARLQGWEIRLNPVLLIENQQSFIDEVIPHELAHLLTYHQFGKVAPHGKEWRFVMETVLKVSACRTHQFSVDSVRSKIFIYYCRCQQHELTIRQHNKVLRGKSCYLCQQCKERLKLLEQDKSNTPQSENFA
;
A
#
# COMPACT_ATOMS: atom_id res chain seq x y z
N MET A 1 -0.45 18.60 3.45
CA MET A 1 -1.39 19.14 2.43
C MET A 1 -0.80 20.25 1.57
N ARG A 2 0.25 20.94 2.01
CA ARG A 2 0.92 22.00 1.21
C ARG A 2 1.41 21.47 -0.16
N THR A 3 2.14 20.36 -0.17
CA THR A 3 2.65 19.72 -1.41
C THR A 3 1.54 19.36 -2.39
N LEU A 4 0.42 18.82 -1.91
CA LEU A 4 -0.73 18.48 -2.75
C LEU A 4 -1.26 19.72 -3.49
N ARG A 5 -1.52 20.82 -2.77
CA ARG A 5 -2.01 22.08 -3.35
C ARG A 5 -1.02 22.68 -4.34
N GLN A 6 0.26 22.64 -4.01
CA GLN A 6 1.32 23.11 -4.89
C GLN A 6 1.35 22.32 -6.21
N LYS A 7 1.30 20.98 -6.14
CA LYS A 7 1.28 20.12 -7.32
C LYS A 7 -0.01 20.24 -8.12
N LEU A 8 -1.14 20.47 -7.44
CA LEU A 8 -2.43 20.70 -8.10
C LEU A 8 -2.43 22.03 -8.87
N ALA A 9 -1.93 23.11 -8.27
CA ALA A 9 -1.76 24.40 -8.94
C ALA A 9 -0.84 24.26 -10.16
N GLN A 10 0.31 23.62 -10.01
CA GLN A 10 1.25 23.33 -11.10
C GLN A 10 0.56 22.59 -12.26
N ALA A 11 -0.28 21.59 -11.94
CA ALA A 11 -1.01 20.85 -12.95
C ALA A 11 -2.08 21.71 -13.63
N SER A 12 -2.77 22.56 -12.88
CA SER A 12 -3.79 23.47 -13.40
C SER A 12 -3.19 24.46 -14.38
N ASP A 13 -2.03 25.04 -14.04
CA ASP A 13 -1.30 25.97 -14.91
C ASP A 13 -0.82 25.28 -16.20
N TYR A 14 -0.23 24.08 -16.07
CA TYR A 14 0.29 23.35 -17.24
C TYR A 14 -0.80 22.86 -18.20
N LEU A 15 -1.91 22.37 -17.66
CA LEU A 15 -3.01 21.78 -18.45
C LEU A 15 -4.08 22.81 -18.81
N GLU A 16 -3.90 24.07 -18.44
CA GLU A 16 -4.88 25.15 -18.64
C GLU A 16 -6.29 24.77 -18.17
N THR A 17 -6.36 24.01 -17.05
CA THR A 17 -7.60 23.43 -16.52
C THR A 17 -7.65 23.58 -15.02
N THR A 18 -8.77 24.03 -14.48
CA THR A 18 -8.96 24.12 -13.03
C THR A 18 -9.40 22.77 -12.47
N PHE A 19 -8.64 22.24 -11.54
CA PHE A 19 -8.98 20.99 -10.84
C PHE A 19 -9.46 21.29 -9.42
N PRO A 20 -10.52 20.62 -8.94
CA PRO A 20 -10.92 20.72 -7.55
C PRO A 20 -9.86 20.07 -6.64
N GLU A 21 -9.71 20.56 -5.40
CA GLU A 21 -8.82 19.92 -4.43
C GLU A 21 -9.39 18.52 -4.09
N PRO A 22 -8.61 17.43 -4.24
CA PRO A 22 -9.09 16.09 -3.93
C PRO A 22 -9.32 15.91 -2.43
N CYS A 23 -10.35 15.14 -2.08
CA CYS A 23 -10.57 14.72 -0.71
C CYS A 23 -9.42 13.80 -0.26
N VAL A 24 -8.76 14.14 0.85
CA VAL A 24 -7.69 13.30 1.40
C VAL A 24 -8.16 12.62 2.67
N THR A 25 -8.01 11.28 2.72
CA THR A 25 -8.38 10.48 3.88
C THR A 25 -7.22 9.58 4.31
N TYR A 26 -7.18 9.22 5.60
CA TYR A 26 -6.15 8.37 6.19
C TYR A 26 -6.67 6.95 6.42
N ARG A 27 -7.35 6.39 5.40
CA ARG A 27 -8.04 5.09 5.51
C ARG A 27 -7.28 3.94 4.86
N GLN A 28 -6.15 4.21 4.19
CA GLN A 28 -5.32 3.15 3.60
C GLN A 28 -4.68 2.31 4.70
N ARG A 29 -4.55 0.99 4.48
CA ARG A 29 -4.00 0.03 5.43
C ARG A 29 -3.12 -1.00 4.73
N GLY A 30 -2.32 -1.72 5.53
CA GLY A 30 -1.38 -2.73 5.04
C GLY A 30 -0.19 -2.10 4.34
N THR A 31 0.43 -2.82 3.42
CA THR A 31 1.66 -2.41 2.73
C THR A 31 1.48 -1.38 1.62
N ILE A 32 0.24 -1.03 1.30
CA ILE A 32 -0.06 -0.02 0.28
C ILE A 32 0.04 1.36 0.92
N ALA A 33 0.87 2.24 0.35
CA ALA A 33 1.12 3.58 0.89
C ALA A 33 -0.04 4.54 0.62
N GLY A 34 -0.55 4.56 -0.62
CA GLY A 34 -1.67 5.39 -1.03
C GLY A 34 -2.55 4.69 -2.05
N SER A 35 -3.70 5.29 -2.33
CA SER A 35 -4.55 4.89 -3.44
C SER A 35 -5.44 6.04 -3.89
N ALA A 36 -5.57 6.23 -5.20
CA ALA A 36 -6.48 7.19 -5.81
C ALA A 36 -7.85 6.55 -6.10
N ARG A 37 -8.92 7.18 -5.65
CA ARG A 37 -10.30 6.79 -5.97
C ARG A 37 -10.81 7.70 -7.07
N LEU A 38 -10.67 7.24 -8.31
CA LEU A 38 -10.85 8.05 -9.52
C LEU A 38 -12.22 8.72 -9.59
N GLN A 39 -13.30 7.96 -9.43
CA GLN A 39 -14.67 8.47 -9.48
C GLN A 39 -15.06 9.37 -8.30
N GLY A 40 -14.42 9.15 -7.13
CA GLY A 40 -14.70 9.92 -5.92
C GLY A 40 -13.76 11.11 -5.73
N TRP A 41 -12.80 11.35 -6.63
CA TRP A 41 -11.78 12.40 -6.53
C TRP A 41 -11.14 12.42 -5.13
N GLU A 42 -10.76 11.21 -4.64
CA GLU A 42 -10.25 10.98 -3.29
C GLU A 42 -8.86 10.34 -3.34
N ILE A 43 -7.96 10.83 -2.50
CA ILE A 43 -6.66 10.22 -2.21
C ILE A 43 -6.73 9.61 -0.81
N ARG A 44 -6.44 8.31 -0.70
CA ARG A 44 -6.34 7.59 0.57
C ARG A 44 -4.89 7.36 0.90
N LEU A 45 -4.46 7.80 2.07
CA LEU A 45 -3.09 7.65 2.56
C LEU A 45 -3.03 6.67 3.72
N ASN A 46 -1.93 5.95 3.83
CA ASN A 46 -1.63 5.09 4.95
C ASN A 46 -1.00 5.91 6.09
N PRO A 47 -1.70 6.12 7.21
CA PRO A 47 -1.20 6.99 8.27
C PRO A 47 0.05 6.44 8.96
N VAL A 48 0.21 5.11 9.05
CA VAL A 48 1.39 4.49 9.65
C VAL A 48 2.61 4.80 8.82
N LEU A 49 2.58 4.47 7.52
CA LEU A 49 3.69 4.74 6.61
C LEU A 49 3.98 6.23 6.45
N LEU A 50 2.96 7.09 6.53
CA LEU A 50 3.15 8.54 6.52
C LEU A 50 3.95 9.03 7.75
N ILE A 51 3.62 8.55 8.94
CA ILE A 51 4.32 8.93 10.18
C ILE A 51 5.77 8.43 10.16
N GLU A 52 6.00 7.21 9.70
CA GLU A 52 7.32 6.58 9.69
C GLU A 52 8.26 7.20 8.64
N ASN A 53 7.73 7.60 7.48
CA ASN A 53 8.54 8.05 6.35
C ASN A 53 8.43 9.56 6.06
N GLN A 54 7.55 10.26 6.75
CA GLN A 54 7.41 11.73 6.76
C GLN A 54 7.57 12.40 5.37
N GLN A 55 8.68 13.11 5.16
CA GLN A 55 8.90 13.90 3.95
C GLN A 55 9.02 13.01 2.70
N SER A 56 9.72 11.87 2.77
CA SER A 56 9.83 10.94 1.63
C SER A 56 8.47 10.44 1.17
N PHE A 57 7.58 10.12 2.13
CA PHE A 57 6.22 9.73 1.81
C PHE A 57 5.44 10.85 1.10
N ILE A 58 5.60 12.09 1.58
CA ILE A 58 4.91 13.25 1.00
C ILE A 58 5.40 13.52 -0.43
N ASP A 59 6.70 13.39 -0.67
CA ASP A 59 7.32 13.71 -1.95
C ASP A 59 7.08 12.63 -3.02
N GLU A 60 6.87 11.37 -2.61
CA GLU A 60 6.65 10.25 -3.52
C GLU A 60 5.17 9.91 -3.68
N VAL A 61 4.43 9.71 -2.57
CA VAL A 61 3.07 9.13 -2.62
C VAL A 61 2.04 10.17 -3.04
N ILE A 62 2.14 11.40 -2.56
CA ILE A 62 1.13 12.43 -2.89
C ILE A 62 1.12 12.74 -4.40
N PRO A 63 2.27 13.02 -5.07
CA PRO A 63 2.27 13.23 -6.51
C PRO A 63 1.82 11.97 -7.28
N HIS A 64 2.19 10.79 -6.84
CA HIS A 64 1.80 9.52 -7.44
C HIS A 64 0.28 9.35 -7.50
N GLU A 65 -0.40 9.52 -6.36
CA GLU A 65 -1.85 9.38 -6.28
C GLU A 65 -2.58 10.54 -6.99
N LEU A 66 -2.04 11.76 -6.90
CA LEU A 66 -2.57 12.89 -7.65
C LEU A 66 -2.47 12.66 -9.16
N ALA A 67 -1.35 12.11 -9.64
CA ALA A 67 -1.18 11.78 -11.05
C ALA A 67 -2.22 10.80 -11.56
N HIS A 68 -2.65 9.82 -10.75
CA HIS A 68 -3.75 8.93 -11.13
C HIS A 68 -5.08 9.69 -11.33
N LEU A 69 -5.41 10.64 -10.45
CA LEU A 69 -6.62 11.46 -10.57
C LEU A 69 -6.56 12.34 -11.83
N LEU A 70 -5.46 13.05 -12.01
CA LEU A 70 -5.25 13.94 -13.17
C LEU A 70 -5.28 13.14 -14.49
N THR A 71 -4.62 11.98 -14.52
CA THR A 71 -4.61 11.11 -15.71
C THR A 71 -6.03 10.66 -16.05
N TYR A 72 -6.79 10.25 -15.06
CA TYR A 72 -8.18 9.84 -15.29
C TYR A 72 -9.05 10.99 -15.78
N HIS A 73 -8.88 12.18 -15.22
CA HIS A 73 -9.62 13.36 -15.65
C HIS A 73 -9.31 13.73 -17.10
N GLN A 74 -8.04 13.67 -17.49
CA GLN A 74 -7.58 14.14 -18.80
C GLN A 74 -7.75 13.11 -19.92
N PHE A 75 -7.53 11.83 -19.61
CA PHE A 75 -7.49 10.74 -20.60
C PHE A 75 -8.55 9.66 -20.40
N GLY A 76 -9.36 9.76 -19.34
CA GLY A 76 -10.33 8.73 -19.00
C GLY A 76 -9.66 7.45 -18.47
N LYS A 77 -10.30 6.31 -18.73
CA LYS A 77 -9.81 5.01 -18.26
C LYS A 77 -8.68 4.50 -19.15
N VAL A 78 -7.46 4.64 -18.68
CA VAL A 78 -6.23 4.15 -19.33
C VAL A 78 -5.49 3.16 -18.44
N ALA A 79 -4.41 2.56 -18.96
CA ALA A 79 -3.58 1.61 -18.18
C ALA A 79 -2.94 2.31 -16.98
N PRO A 80 -3.06 1.75 -15.76
CA PRO A 80 -2.35 2.26 -14.59
C PRO A 80 -0.83 2.33 -14.85
N HIS A 81 -0.19 3.42 -14.49
CA HIS A 81 1.24 3.66 -14.74
C HIS A 81 1.67 3.55 -16.22
N GLY A 82 0.73 3.75 -17.16
CA GLY A 82 0.97 3.80 -18.60
C GLY A 82 1.67 5.09 -19.02
N LYS A 83 1.74 5.33 -20.34
CA LYS A 83 2.39 6.52 -20.91
C LYS A 83 1.73 7.84 -20.47
N GLU A 84 0.42 7.83 -20.32
CA GLU A 84 -0.37 8.98 -19.89
C GLU A 84 -0.06 9.37 -18.43
N TRP A 85 -0.01 8.37 -17.53
CA TRP A 85 0.37 8.59 -16.14
C TRP A 85 1.83 9.07 -16.02
N ARG A 86 2.76 8.48 -16.80
CA ARG A 86 4.15 8.93 -16.83
C ARG A 86 4.26 10.36 -17.32
N PHE A 87 3.52 10.73 -18.35
CA PHE A 87 3.46 12.09 -18.85
C PHE A 87 3.03 13.07 -17.75
N VAL A 88 1.97 12.72 -16.99
CA VAL A 88 1.52 13.54 -15.87
C VAL A 88 2.58 13.64 -14.79
N MET A 89 3.22 12.54 -14.39
CA MET A 89 4.28 12.56 -13.39
C MET A 89 5.48 13.41 -13.82
N GLU A 90 6.06 13.11 -14.98
CA GLU A 90 7.35 13.67 -15.40
C GLU A 90 7.22 15.05 -16.03
N THR A 91 6.20 15.25 -16.86
CA THR A 91 6.02 16.49 -17.61
C THR A 91 5.18 17.51 -16.85
N VAL A 92 4.05 17.11 -16.30
CA VAL A 92 3.12 18.01 -15.62
C VAL A 92 3.59 18.30 -14.18
N LEU A 93 3.78 17.24 -13.38
CA LEU A 93 4.12 17.37 -11.95
C LEU A 93 5.63 17.52 -11.69
N LYS A 94 6.49 17.29 -12.69
CA LYS A 94 7.96 17.35 -12.56
C LYS A 94 8.48 16.45 -11.44
N VAL A 95 7.98 15.22 -11.39
CA VAL A 95 8.38 14.19 -10.44
C VAL A 95 8.69 12.89 -11.19
N SER A 96 9.70 12.16 -10.79
CA SER A 96 10.07 10.89 -11.41
C SER A 96 8.91 9.89 -11.38
N ALA A 97 8.66 9.20 -12.49
CA ALA A 97 7.58 8.24 -12.63
C ALA A 97 7.94 6.86 -12.03
N CYS A 98 8.25 6.81 -10.74
CA CYS A 98 8.47 5.57 -10.00
C CYS A 98 7.15 4.90 -9.67
N ARG A 99 7.03 3.59 -9.97
CA ARG A 99 5.80 2.81 -9.69
C ARG A 99 5.66 2.44 -8.22
N THR A 100 6.79 2.30 -7.53
CA THR A 100 6.87 1.85 -6.14
C THR A 100 7.74 2.79 -5.33
N HIS A 101 7.37 3.03 -4.09
CA HIS A 101 8.21 3.73 -3.13
C HIS A 101 9.36 2.82 -2.63
N GLN A 102 10.43 3.42 -2.11
CA GLN A 102 11.61 2.69 -1.63
C GLN A 102 11.68 2.57 -0.10
N PHE A 103 10.75 3.16 0.64
CA PHE A 103 10.75 3.06 2.09
C PHE A 103 10.22 1.72 2.60
N SER A 104 10.66 1.29 3.81
CA SER A 104 10.25 0.04 4.43
C SER A 104 8.74 0.01 4.72
N VAL A 105 8.15 -1.17 4.58
CA VAL A 105 6.76 -1.45 4.91
C VAL A 105 6.64 -2.52 6.01
N ASP A 106 7.72 -2.82 6.72
CA ASP A 106 7.80 -3.94 7.65
C ASP A 106 6.84 -3.78 8.83
N SER A 107 6.66 -2.56 9.34
CA SER A 107 5.73 -2.22 10.42
C SER A 107 4.25 -2.51 10.08
N VAL A 108 3.90 -2.46 8.79
CA VAL A 108 2.54 -2.66 8.30
C VAL A 108 2.34 -4.02 7.63
N ARG A 109 3.38 -4.85 7.56
CA ARG A 109 3.26 -6.21 7.05
C ARG A 109 2.36 -7.05 7.94
N SER A 110 1.48 -7.81 7.32
CA SER A 110 0.67 -8.79 8.05
C SER A 110 1.56 -9.90 8.62
N LYS A 111 1.28 -10.33 9.84
CA LYS A 111 1.95 -11.51 10.42
C LYS A 111 1.82 -12.70 9.48
N ILE A 112 2.92 -13.41 9.30
CA ILE A 112 3.00 -14.65 8.54
C ILE A 112 3.01 -15.80 9.54
N PHE A 113 2.32 -16.88 9.24
CA PHE A 113 2.25 -18.10 10.02
C PHE A 113 2.81 -19.24 9.19
N ILE A 114 3.76 -19.96 9.78
CA ILE A 114 4.38 -21.09 9.10
C ILE A 114 3.53 -22.33 9.30
N TYR A 115 3.16 -22.93 8.19
CA TYR A 115 2.51 -24.22 8.10
C TYR A 115 3.44 -25.21 7.43
N TYR A 116 3.23 -26.49 7.62
CA TYR A 116 4.03 -27.53 7.01
C TYR A 116 3.17 -28.68 6.47
N CYS A 117 3.72 -29.38 5.53
CA CYS A 117 3.33 -30.70 5.09
C CYS A 117 4.59 -31.59 5.06
N ARG A 118 4.48 -32.84 4.68
CA ARG A 118 5.62 -33.75 4.64
C ARG A 118 6.74 -33.35 3.66
N CYS A 119 6.48 -32.47 2.68
CA CYS A 119 7.46 -32.14 1.65
C CYS A 119 8.08 -30.75 1.79
N GLN A 120 7.39 -29.78 2.42
CA GLN A 120 7.90 -28.41 2.56
C GLN A 120 7.12 -27.58 3.58
N GLN A 121 7.65 -26.41 3.90
CA GLN A 121 6.96 -25.38 4.67
C GLN A 121 6.20 -24.42 3.75
N HIS A 122 5.15 -23.79 4.30
CA HIS A 122 4.28 -22.86 3.61
C HIS A 122 4.01 -21.65 4.48
N GLU A 123 4.04 -20.47 3.90
CA GLU A 123 3.66 -19.23 4.56
C GLU A 123 2.18 -18.94 4.34
N LEU A 124 1.43 -18.82 5.41
CA LEU A 124 0.06 -18.36 5.37
C LEU A 124 -0.06 -16.97 5.99
N THR A 125 -0.82 -16.10 5.33
CA THR A 125 -1.16 -14.78 5.86
C THR A 125 -2.08 -14.91 7.08
N ILE A 126 -2.14 -13.88 7.94
CA ILE A 126 -3.06 -13.82 9.10
C ILE A 126 -4.53 -14.11 8.70
N ARG A 127 -4.93 -13.67 7.51
CA ARG A 127 -6.28 -13.91 6.98
C ARG A 127 -6.53 -15.39 6.69
N GLN A 128 -5.56 -16.07 6.10
CA GLN A 128 -5.62 -17.51 5.82
C GLN A 128 -5.56 -18.33 7.11
N HIS A 129 -4.62 -17.99 8.00
CA HIS A 129 -4.48 -18.57 9.32
C HIS A 129 -5.80 -18.50 10.13
N ASN A 130 -6.40 -17.33 10.22
CA ASN A 130 -7.68 -17.15 10.91
C ASN A 130 -8.84 -17.94 10.30
N LYS A 131 -8.84 -18.19 8.98
CA LYS A 131 -9.83 -19.06 8.33
C LYS A 131 -9.64 -20.51 8.75
N VAL A 132 -8.39 -20.97 8.86
CA VAL A 132 -8.07 -22.33 9.33
C VAL A 132 -8.49 -22.50 10.78
N LEU A 133 -8.14 -21.57 11.67
CA LEU A 133 -8.51 -21.62 13.09
C LEU A 133 -10.03 -21.67 13.32
N ARG A 134 -10.78 -20.95 12.50
CA ARG A 134 -12.26 -20.92 12.58
C ARG A 134 -12.93 -22.10 11.86
N GLY A 135 -12.15 -23.05 11.35
CA GLY A 135 -12.68 -24.21 10.61
C GLY A 135 -13.33 -23.85 9.26
N LYS A 136 -13.18 -22.59 8.78
CA LYS A 136 -13.80 -22.12 7.53
C LYS A 136 -13.05 -22.52 6.27
N SER A 137 -11.80 -22.97 6.38
CA SER A 137 -10.97 -23.40 5.25
C SER A 137 -9.90 -24.36 5.71
N CYS A 138 -9.51 -25.28 4.84
CA CYS A 138 -8.27 -26.03 4.94
C CYS A 138 -7.45 -25.79 3.69
N TYR A 139 -6.13 -25.74 3.83
CA TYR A 139 -5.21 -25.56 2.70
C TYR A 139 -4.45 -26.88 2.50
N LEU A 140 -4.28 -27.24 1.23
CA LEU A 140 -3.54 -28.42 0.80
C LEU A 140 -2.27 -28.00 0.09
N CYS A 141 -1.21 -28.76 0.28
CA CYS A 141 0.01 -28.59 -0.52
C CYS A 141 -0.29 -28.90 -1.99
N GLN A 142 0.12 -28.03 -2.89
CA GLN A 142 -0.10 -28.26 -4.32
C GLN A 142 0.71 -29.45 -4.85
N GLN A 143 1.84 -29.75 -4.23
CA GLN A 143 2.75 -30.80 -4.64
C GLN A 143 2.35 -32.17 -4.07
N CYS A 144 2.27 -32.32 -2.75
CA CYS A 144 1.99 -33.62 -2.11
C CYS A 144 0.51 -33.84 -1.74
N LYS A 145 -0.35 -32.85 -1.96
CA LYS A 145 -1.79 -32.86 -1.66
C LYS A 145 -2.14 -33.05 -0.17
N GLU A 146 -1.15 -33.07 0.71
CA GLU A 146 -1.37 -33.18 2.15
C GLU A 146 -1.94 -31.88 2.71
N ARG A 147 -2.79 -32.00 3.73
CA ARG A 147 -3.33 -30.85 4.47
C ARG A 147 -2.22 -30.17 5.25
N LEU A 148 -2.15 -28.85 5.14
CA LEU A 148 -1.18 -28.03 5.86
C LEU A 148 -1.51 -28.03 7.36
N LYS A 149 -0.48 -28.23 8.19
CA LYS A 149 -0.54 -28.18 9.65
C LYS A 149 0.23 -26.96 10.14
N LEU A 150 -0.29 -26.27 11.16
CA LEU A 150 0.41 -25.12 11.77
C LEU A 150 1.69 -25.62 12.45
N LEU A 151 2.81 -24.98 12.14
CA LEU A 151 4.04 -25.14 12.89
C LEU A 151 3.92 -24.30 14.17
N GLU A 152 3.75 -24.94 15.31
CA GLU A 152 3.74 -24.26 16.60
C GLU A 152 5.14 -23.66 16.82
N GLN A 153 5.24 -22.34 16.87
CA GLN A 153 6.44 -21.67 17.34
C GLN A 153 6.42 -21.80 18.87
N ASP A 154 7.48 -22.38 19.42
CA ASP A 154 7.72 -22.42 20.87
C ASP A 154 7.55 -21.00 21.45
N LYS A 155 6.66 -20.88 22.45
CA LYS A 155 6.41 -19.63 23.18
C LYS A 155 7.56 -19.26 24.13
N SER A 156 8.79 -19.36 23.69
CA SER A 156 9.96 -18.98 24.45
C SER A 156 10.62 -17.72 23.91
N ASN A 157 9.93 -16.58 24.00
CA ASN A 157 10.55 -15.25 24.09
C ASN A 157 9.47 -14.19 24.37
N THR A 158 8.96 -14.19 25.58
CA THR A 158 8.33 -12.98 26.15
C THR A 158 9.49 -12.21 26.83
N PRO A 159 9.84 -11.00 26.40
CA PRO A 159 10.73 -10.17 27.18
C PRO A 159 10.00 -9.83 28.48
N GLN A 160 10.59 -10.24 29.59
CA GLN A 160 10.18 -9.85 30.94
C GLN A 160 10.25 -8.33 31.03
N SER A 161 9.11 -7.71 31.31
CA SER A 161 9.04 -6.32 31.71
C SER A 161 9.78 -6.21 33.06
N GLU A 162 10.99 -5.67 33.05
CA GLU A 162 11.65 -5.23 34.27
C GLU A 162 10.85 -4.08 34.87
N ASN A 163 10.24 -4.37 36.02
CA ASN A 163 9.71 -3.38 36.92
C ASN A 163 10.87 -2.54 37.48
N PHE A 164 10.90 -1.28 37.13
CA PHE A 164 11.66 -0.29 37.93
C PHE A 164 10.74 0.21 39.06
N ALA A 165 11.20 -0.10 40.27
CA ALA A 165 10.71 0.49 41.52
C ALA A 165 11.22 1.93 41.67
#